data_bde3a436a6b70529669bd09793151a31
#
_entry.id   bde3a436a6b70529669bd09793151a31
#
_cell.length_a   1.000
_cell.length_b   1.000
_cell.length_c   1.000
_cell.angle_alpha   90.00
_cell.angle_beta   90.00
_cell.angle_gamma   90.00
#
_symmetry.space_group_name_H-M   'P 1'
#
loop_
_entity.id
_entity.type
_entity.pdbx_description
1 polymer ?
#
loop_
_entity_poly.entity_id
_entity_poly.type
_entity_poly.pdbx_seq_one_letter_code
_entity_poly.pdbx_strand_id
1 'polypeptide(L)'
;KQAQMMQANLKKAQDELANINIEGSSGNGLVKILMSCKNDIKKIDIDPSLLTDKEMLEDLITVALKDAFQKIESTSSKKMNGLVPPGMNLPF
;
A
#
# COMPACT_ATOMS: atom_id res chain seq x y z
N LYS A 1 -31.94 4.32 -0.86
CA LYS A 1 -31.67 2.97 -0.36
C LYS A 1 -30.47 2.35 -1.08
N GLN A 2 -30.38 2.54 -2.41
CA GLN A 2 -29.22 2.07 -3.16
C GLN A 2 -27.96 2.83 -2.77
N ALA A 3 -28.08 4.14 -2.48
CA ALA A 3 -26.94 4.94 -2.06
C ALA A 3 -26.38 4.45 -0.71
N GLN A 4 -27.24 4.02 0.20
CA GLN A 4 -26.79 3.47 1.47
C GLN A 4 -26.04 2.15 1.29
N MET A 5 -26.49 1.31 0.35
CA MET A 5 -25.81 0.06 0.05
C MET A 5 -24.44 0.31 -0.56
N MET A 6 -24.33 1.31 -1.46
CA MET A 6 -23.04 1.66 -2.06
C MET A 6 -22.08 2.20 -1.01
N GLN A 7 -22.56 3.03 -0.08
CA GLN A 7 -21.71 3.54 1.00
C GLN A 7 -21.21 2.41 1.90
N ALA A 8 -22.09 1.47 2.23
CA ALA A 8 -21.72 0.31 3.04
C ALA A 8 -20.68 -0.55 2.34
N ASN A 9 -20.83 -0.77 1.02
CA ASN A 9 -19.87 -1.55 0.26
C ASN A 9 -18.52 -0.85 0.14
N LEU A 10 -18.52 0.47 -0.03
CA LEU A 10 -17.28 1.25 -0.08
C LEU A 10 -16.56 1.21 1.26
N LYS A 11 -17.31 1.36 2.36
CA LYS A 11 -16.73 1.29 3.68
C LYS A 11 -16.14 -0.09 3.95
N LYS A 12 -16.84 -1.14 3.55
CA LYS A 12 -16.36 -2.51 3.71
C LYS A 12 -15.07 -2.73 2.93
N ALA A 13 -15.00 -2.23 1.68
CA ALA A 13 -13.81 -2.33 0.87
C ALA A 13 -12.64 -1.58 1.51
N GLN A 14 -12.90 -0.38 2.06
CA GLN A 14 -11.86 0.39 2.76
C GLN A 14 -11.39 -0.33 4.02
N ASP A 15 -12.30 -0.96 4.77
CA ASP A 15 -11.94 -1.74 5.94
C ASP A 15 -11.11 -2.96 5.55
N GLU A 16 -11.43 -3.61 4.44
CA GLU A 16 -10.64 -4.71 3.92
C GLU A 16 -9.24 -4.25 3.52
N LEU A 17 -9.13 -3.09 2.87
CA LEU A 17 -7.84 -2.51 2.51
C LEU A 17 -6.97 -2.22 3.74
N ALA A 18 -7.58 -1.80 4.84
CA ALA A 18 -6.85 -1.55 6.08
C ALA A 18 -6.25 -2.84 6.64
N ASN A 19 -6.82 -4.00 6.31
CA ASN A 19 -6.35 -5.30 6.78
C ASN A 19 -5.39 -5.98 5.79
N ILE A 20 -5.20 -5.41 4.60
CA ILE A 20 -4.25 -5.93 3.62
C ILE A 20 -2.89 -5.28 3.88
N ASN A 21 -1.91 -6.10 4.21
CA ASN A 21 -0.56 -5.64 4.46
C ASN A 21 0.29 -5.85 3.21
N ILE A 22 1.01 -4.80 2.85
CA ILE A 22 1.90 -4.77 1.69
C ILE A 22 3.32 -4.57 2.19
N GLU A 23 4.25 -5.34 1.66
CA GLU A 23 5.67 -5.19 1.99
C GLU A 23 6.41 -4.53 0.85
N GLY A 24 7.03 -3.38 1.13
CA GLY A 24 7.97 -2.74 0.25
C GLY A 24 9.38 -3.09 0.69
N SER A 25 10.30 -3.27 -0.25
CA SER A 25 11.67 -3.61 0.08
C SER A 25 12.65 -2.94 -0.87
N SER A 26 13.90 -2.86 -0.41
CA SER A 26 15.00 -2.32 -1.21
C SER A 26 16.31 -2.96 -0.77
N GLY A 27 17.35 -2.84 -1.62
CA GLY A 27 18.67 -3.36 -1.30
C GLY A 27 18.69 -4.86 -1.05
N ASN A 28 17.94 -5.63 -1.83
CA ASN A 28 17.84 -7.10 -1.67
C ASN A 28 17.31 -7.48 -0.29
N GLY A 29 16.39 -6.69 0.26
CA GLY A 29 15.80 -6.98 1.55
C GLY A 29 16.51 -6.35 2.74
N LEU A 30 17.48 -5.46 2.49
CA LEU A 30 18.15 -4.74 3.59
C LEU A 30 17.20 -3.80 4.30
N VAL A 31 16.23 -3.24 3.58
CA VAL A 31 15.15 -2.43 4.17
C VAL A 31 13.83 -3.03 3.72
N LYS A 32 12.96 -3.30 4.68
CA LYS A 32 11.60 -3.80 4.43
C LYS A 32 10.62 -2.95 5.21
N ILE A 33 9.55 -2.54 4.56
CA ILE A 33 8.51 -1.72 5.17
C ILE A 33 7.18 -2.42 4.99
N LEU A 34 6.50 -2.70 6.10
CA LEU A 34 5.19 -3.30 6.10
C LEU A 34 4.15 -2.20 6.28
N MET A 35 3.24 -2.08 5.32
CA MET A 35 2.21 -1.05 5.31
C MET A 35 0.85 -1.65 5.01
N SER A 36 -0.21 -1.05 5.54
CA SER A 36 -1.55 -1.37 5.09
C SER A 36 -1.85 -0.63 3.79
N CYS A 37 -2.87 -1.09 3.07
CA CYS A 37 -3.31 -0.40 1.85
C CYS A 37 -3.94 0.98 2.12
N LYS A 38 -4.08 1.37 3.38
CA LYS A 38 -4.48 2.72 3.78
C LYS A 38 -3.30 3.61 4.13
N ASN A 39 -2.11 3.21 3.72
CA ASN A 39 -0.87 3.98 3.92
C ASN A 39 -0.42 4.06 5.39
N ASP A 40 -0.87 3.12 6.21
CA ASP A 40 -0.39 3.01 7.59
C ASP A 40 0.86 2.16 7.64
N ILE A 41 1.94 2.72 8.13
CA ILE A 41 3.19 1.98 8.31
C ILE A 41 3.07 1.14 9.58
N LYS A 42 3.15 -0.18 9.42
CA LYS A 42 3.02 -1.12 10.53
C LYS A 42 4.37 -1.50 11.12
N LYS A 43 5.38 -1.65 10.26
CA LYS A 43 6.70 -2.07 10.71
C LYS A 43 7.76 -1.63 9.71
N ILE A 44 8.92 -1.25 10.20
CA ILE A 44 10.09 -0.98 9.38
C ILE A 44 11.20 -1.89 9.87
N ASP A 45 11.73 -2.72 8.99
CA ASP A 45 12.82 -3.63 9.29
C ASP A 45 14.07 -3.19 8.56
N ILE A 46 15.14 -2.94 9.28
CA ILE A 46 16.38 -2.40 8.75
C ILE A 46 17.52 -3.33 9.14
N ASP A 47 18.33 -3.73 8.16
CA ASP A 47 19.49 -4.54 8.43
C ASP A 47 20.52 -3.73 9.24
N PRO A 48 21.07 -4.30 10.32
CA PRO A 48 22.03 -3.57 11.15
C PRO A 48 23.26 -3.05 10.41
N SER A 49 23.64 -3.66 9.30
CA SER A 49 24.78 -3.21 8.51
C SER A 49 24.59 -1.81 7.94
N LEU A 50 23.33 -1.35 7.80
CA LEU A 50 23.02 -0.02 7.28
C LEU A 50 23.17 1.08 8.33
N LEU A 51 23.27 0.74 9.60
CA LEU A 51 23.34 1.73 10.67
C LEU A 51 24.65 2.54 10.64
N THR A 52 25.68 2.03 9.97
CA THR A 52 26.95 2.73 9.81
C THR A 52 27.03 3.55 8.53
N ASP A 53 25.99 3.48 7.68
CA ASP A 53 25.95 4.23 6.42
C ASP A 53 24.62 4.96 6.32
N LYS A 54 24.60 6.16 6.87
CA LYS A 54 23.37 6.94 6.96
C LYS A 54 22.80 7.29 5.59
N GLU A 55 23.65 7.67 4.65
CA GLU A 55 23.19 8.08 3.31
C GLU A 55 22.54 6.89 2.57
N MET A 56 23.18 5.75 2.63
CA MET A 56 22.64 4.54 2.02
C MET A 56 21.32 4.15 2.67
N LEU A 57 21.23 4.25 4.00
CA LEU A 57 20.01 3.95 4.73
C LEU A 57 18.88 4.86 4.29
N GLU A 58 19.13 6.16 4.18
CA GLU A 58 18.11 7.12 3.73
C GLU A 58 17.60 6.79 2.34
N ASP A 59 18.52 6.50 1.42
CA ASP A 59 18.16 6.16 0.05
C ASP A 59 17.34 4.86 -0.03
N LEU A 60 17.75 3.85 0.71
CA LEU A 60 17.05 2.57 0.71
C LEU A 60 15.68 2.66 1.34
N ILE A 61 15.51 3.47 2.39
CA ILE A 61 14.19 3.72 2.97
C ILE A 61 13.28 4.39 1.94
N THR A 62 13.78 5.37 1.22
CA THR A 62 13.01 6.06 0.20
C THR A 62 12.55 5.08 -0.89
N VAL A 63 13.46 4.24 -1.36
CA VAL A 63 13.14 3.25 -2.39
C VAL A 63 12.12 2.22 -1.88
N ALA A 64 12.29 1.75 -0.64
CA ALA A 64 11.36 0.80 -0.06
C ALA A 64 9.95 1.40 0.09
N LEU A 65 9.85 2.67 0.49
CA LEU A 65 8.56 3.36 0.57
C LEU A 65 7.91 3.49 -0.80
N LYS A 66 8.67 3.86 -1.81
CA LYS A 66 8.14 3.95 -3.17
C LYS A 66 7.63 2.58 -3.65
N ASP A 67 8.37 1.53 -3.37
CA ASP A 67 7.95 0.17 -3.73
C ASP A 67 6.64 -0.19 -3.02
N ALA A 68 6.54 0.10 -1.73
CA ALA A 68 5.31 -0.16 -0.97
C ALA A 68 4.13 0.64 -1.52
N PHE A 69 4.31 1.93 -1.80
CA PHE A 69 3.25 2.77 -2.34
C PHE A 69 2.77 2.30 -3.71
N GLN A 70 3.68 1.87 -4.58
CA GLN A 70 3.30 1.34 -5.88
C GLN A 70 2.46 0.08 -5.75
N LYS A 71 2.83 -0.80 -4.84
CA LYS A 71 2.07 -2.03 -4.57
C LYS A 71 0.71 -1.73 -3.96
N ILE A 72 0.64 -0.76 -3.05
CA ILE A 72 -0.62 -0.33 -2.46
C ILE A 72 -1.54 0.24 -3.54
N GLU A 73 -1.04 1.11 -4.39
CA GLU A 73 -1.81 1.71 -5.47
C GLU A 73 -2.37 0.63 -6.40
N SER A 74 -1.54 -0.32 -6.78
CA SER A 74 -1.96 -1.43 -7.64
C SER A 74 -3.05 -2.28 -6.97
N THR A 75 -2.87 -2.61 -5.70
CA THR A 75 -3.82 -3.42 -4.94
C THR A 75 -5.13 -2.66 -4.74
N SER A 76 -5.06 -1.39 -4.38
CA SER A 76 -6.25 -0.55 -4.18
C SER A 76 -7.04 -0.38 -5.47
N SER A 77 -6.36 -0.18 -6.59
CA SER A 77 -7.03 -0.07 -7.89
C SER A 77 -7.79 -1.34 -8.22
N LYS A 78 -7.19 -2.49 -8.00
CA LYS A 78 -7.85 -3.77 -8.26
C LYS A 78 -9.09 -3.96 -7.38
N LYS A 79 -8.98 -3.60 -6.11
CA LYS A 79 -10.07 -3.71 -5.15
C LYS A 79 -11.23 -2.78 -5.52
N MET A 80 -10.91 -1.53 -5.85
CA MET A 80 -11.91 -0.52 -6.21
C MET A 80 -12.55 -0.80 -7.57
N ASN A 81 -11.81 -1.36 -8.51
CA ASN A 81 -12.37 -1.76 -9.81
C ASN A 81 -13.45 -2.82 -9.66
N GLY A 82 -13.34 -3.67 -8.65
CA GLY A 82 -14.36 -4.68 -8.36
C GLY A 82 -15.67 -4.09 -7.86
N LEU A 83 -15.68 -2.83 -7.42
CA LEU A 83 -16.87 -2.14 -6.92
C LEU A 83 -17.58 -1.32 -7.99
N VAL A 84 -16.92 -1.07 -9.13
CA VAL A 84 -17.49 -0.30 -10.23
C VAL A 84 -18.19 -1.25 -11.18
N PRO A 85 -19.51 -1.05 -11.45
CA PRO A 85 -20.22 -1.93 -12.38
C PRO A 85 -19.58 -1.92 -13.77
N PRO A 86 -19.61 -3.05 -14.49
CA PRO A 86 -19.14 -3.08 -15.87
C PRO A 86 -19.91 -2.06 -16.71
N GLY A 87 -19.20 -1.29 -17.49
CA GLY A 87 -19.80 -0.27 -18.34
C GLY A 87 -19.76 1.12 -17.76
N MET A 88 -19.46 1.28 -16.48
CA MET A 88 -19.19 2.59 -15.90
C MET A 88 -17.72 2.92 -16.08
N ASN A 89 -17.38 3.45 -17.22
CA ASN A 89 -16.03 3.90 -17.47
C ASN A 89 -15.84 5.27 -16.83
N LEU A 90 -15.00 5.32 -15.81
CA LEU A 90 -14.61 6.58 -15.23
C LEU A 90 -13.68 7.31 -16.20
N PRO A 91 -13.86 8.63 -16.37
CA PRO A 91 -13.11 9.39 -17.36
C PRO A 91 -11.70 9.75 -16.90
N PHE A 92 -10.96 8.78 -16.46
CA PHE A 92 -9.57 9.01 -16.10
C PHE A 92 -8.67 7.91 -16.52
#